data_96d3c84a74c90adec62a910e0396044c
#
_entry.id   96d3c84a74c90adec62a910e0396044c
#
_cell.length_a   1.000
_cell.length_b   1.000
_cell.length_c   1.000
_cell.angle_alpha   90.00
_cell.angle_beta   90.00
_cell.angle_gamma   90.00
#
_symmetry.space_group_name_H-M   'P 1'
#
loop_
_entity.id
_entity.type
_entity.pdbx_description
1 polymer ?
#
loop_
_entity_poly.entity_id
_entity_poly.type
_entity_poly.pdbx_seq_one_letter_code
_entity_poly.pdbx_strand_id
1 'polypeptide(L)'
;MELVKHWYAKKIDSWEYNLATRSTDRVVRPFDWGAEWMANWPFSPAAADTESKLRDINRIAIARSPEFFAYQPPRDFRLEGDMVRFTSPVETPYEVNNTVEARFFPAKDRWKRGKKAVVVLPHWNSSAGQHVGLCKGIAEFGISALRVSLPYHDRRMPAELTRADYAVSDNVARTIDATRQSVIDVRSCFDWLQAQGYEDLGLVGTSLGSCYGFLTSAHDERIRVNVFNHCSTHFADVVWTGLSTRHIREGIEDQIDLERLRQVWDCLSPVHHIDRFARMDKRSFFLYATYDTTFPPEFSRDITGRIAKSGADHKLVVMPCGHYTLGESPFKFVLGYQIISFLKRTL
;
A
#
# COMPACT_ATOMS: atom_id res chain seq x y z
N MET A 1 -5.54 23.66 -29.71
CA MET A 1 -5.21 22.42 -28.96
C MET A 1 -4.85 22.73 -27.50
N GLU A 2 -4.05 23.76 -27.21
CA GLU A 2 -3.66 24.16 -25.83
C GLU A 2 -4.84 24.64 -24.98
N LEU A 3 -5.78 25.43 -25.55
CA LEU A 3 -6.97 25.88 -24.84
C LEU A 3 -7.85 24.71 -24.34
N VAL A 4 -7.98 23.67 -25.16
CA VAL A 4 -8.76 22.46 -24.78
C VAL A 4 -8.05 21.71 -23.66
N LYS A 5 -6.73 21.58 -23.73
CA LYS A 5 -5.92 20.95 -22.65
C LYS A 5 -6.04 21.74 -21.35
N HIS A 6 -5.94 23.06 -21.41
CA HIS A 6 -6.07 23.92 -20.24
C HIS A 6 -7.47 23.85 -19.61
N TRP A 7 -8.52 23.88 -20.45
CA TRP A 7 -9.89 23.70 -19.98
C TRP A 7 -10.10 22.34 -19.31
N TYR A 8 -9.57 21.26 -19.93
CA TYR A 8 -9.66 19.92 -19.39
C TYR A 8 -8.95 19.81 -18.03
N ALA A 9 -7.71 20.31 -17.93
CA ALA A 9 -6.95 20.34 -16.68
C ALA A 9 -7.76 21.02 -15.56
N LYS A 10 -8.29 22.23 -15.80
CA LYS A 10 -9.12 22.93 -14.81
C LYS A 10 -10.36 22.14 -14.36
N LYS A 11 -11.00 21.42 -15.28
CA LYS A 11 -12.16 20.58 -14.95
C LYS A 11 -11.77 19.40 -14.08
N ILE A 12 -10.69 18.71 -14.41
CA ILE A 12 -10.18 17.59 -13.61
C ILE A 12 -9.72 18.09 -12.24
N ASP A 13 -8.95 19.17 -12.16
CA ASP A 13 -8.46 19.74 -10.90
C ASP A 13 -9.63 20.11 -9.97
N SER A 14 -10.67 20.78 -10.50
CA SER A 14 -11.85 21.12 -9.72
C SER A 14 -12.62 19.88 -9.24
N TRP A 15 -12.75 18.86 -10.07
CA TRP A 15 -13.41 17.60 -9.71
C TRP A 15 -12.61 16.84 -8.67
N GLU A 16 -11.30 16.73 -8.86
CA GLU A 16 -10.35 16.10 -7.93
C GLU A 16 -10.40 16.77 -6.56
N TYR A 17 -10.29 18.10 -6.53
CA TYR A 17 -10.37 18.87 -5.30
C TYR A 17 -11.69 18.64 -4.54
N ASN A 18 -12.81 18.67 -5.25
CA ASN A 18 -14.13 18.44 -4.66
C ASN A 18 -14.26 17.03 -4.06
N LEU A 19 -13.70 16.01 -4.71
CA LEU A 19 -13.68 14.65 -4.18
C LEU A 19 -12.75 14.53 -2.98
N ALA A 20 -11.55 15.09 -3.06
CA ALA A 20 -10.53 15.05 -2.01
C ALA A 20 -10.95 15.77 -0.73
N THR A 21 -11.75 16.84 -0.86
CA THR A 21 -12.20 17.67 0.29
C THR A 21 -13.62 17.36 0.76
N ARG A 22 -14.28 16.39 0.13
CA ARG A 22 -15.68 16.03 0.44
C ARG A 22 -15.86 15.50 1.86
N SER A 23 -14.86 14.81 2.38
CA SER A 23 -14.89 14.25 3.73
C SER A 23 -14.46 15.30 4.75
N THR A 24 -15.23 15.44 5.83
CA THR A 24 -14.99 16.37 6.95
C THR A 24 -14.56 15.64 8.22
N ASP A 25 -14.25 14.35 8.14
CA ASP A 25 -13.92 13.47 9.27
C ASP A 25 -12.41 13.41 9.58
N ARG A 26 -11.61 14.29 8.97
CA ARG A 26 -10.17 14.40 9.21
C ARG A 26 -9.90 15.09 10.53
N VAL A 27 -9.11 14.44 11.38
CA VAL A 27 -8.76 14.94 12.72
C VAL A 27 -7.26 15.17 12.76
N VAL A 28 -6.86 16.42 13.05
CA VAL A 28 -5.47 16.74 13.38
C VAL A 28 -5.20 16.21 14.79
N ARG A 29 -4.19 15.35 14.92
CA ARG A 29 -3.81 14.75 16.19
C ARG A 29 -2.50 15.33 16.68
N PRO A 30 -2.22 15.29 18.00
CA PRO A 30 -0.96 15.78 18.51
C PRO A 30 0.20 14.90 18.03
N PHE A 31 1.33 15.56 17.73
CA PHE A 31 2.58 14.88 17.39
C PHE A 31 3.06 13.98 18.53
N ASP A 32 3.57 12.81 18.17
CA ASP A 32 4.21 11.88 19.08
C ASP A 32 5.31 11.08 18.36
N TRP A 33 6.45 10.91 19.00
CA TRP A 33 7.50 10.03 18.50
C TRP A 33 7.10 8.53 18.56
N GLY A 34 6.25 8.15 19.50
CA GLY A 34 5.74 6.80 19.67
C GLY A 34 6.78 5.82 20.21
N ALA A 35 7.54 6.22 21.24
CA ALA A 35 8.63 5.42 21.79
C ALA A 35 8.20 3.99 22.17
N GLU A 36 6.98 3.82 22.65
CA GLU A 36 6.38 2.56 23.07
C GLU A 36 6.24 1.54 21.93
N TRP A 37 6.07 2.01 20.69
CA TRP A 37 5.90 1.14 19.52
C TRP A 37 7.18 0.39 19.14
N MET A 38 8.34 0.94 19.51
CA MET A 38 9.63 0.35 19.17
C MET A 38 10.00 -0.87 20.04
N ALA A 39 9.25 -1.16 21.10
CA ALA A 39 9.60 -2.22 22.07
C ALA A 39 9.67 -3.61 21.44
N ASN A 40 8.83 -3.90 20.45
CA ASN A 40 8.72 -5.21 19.79
C ASN A 40 9.43 -5.26 18.42
N TRP A 41 10.22 -4.23 18.08
CA TRP A 41 10.94 -4.23 16.81
C TRP A 41 12.24 -5.05 16.92
N PRO A 42 12.73 -5.61 15.78
CA PRO A 42 13.92 -6.47 15.81
C PRO A 42 15.22 -5.73 16.13
N PHE A 43 15.20 -4.39 16.14
CA PHE A 43 16.36 -3.55 16.40
C PHE A 43 16.09 -2.59 17.54
N SER A 44 17.02 -2.51 18.48
CA SER A 44 16.95 -1.58 19.62
C SER A 44 18.32 -0.94 19.86
N PRO A 45 18.75 -0.01 18.97
CA PRO A 45 20.01 0.69 19.16
C PRO A 45 19.98 1.55 20.41
N ALA A 46 21.14 1.74 21.05
CA ALA A 46 21.31 2.73 22.09
C ALA A 46 21.35 4.13 21.47
N ALA A 47 20.53 5.03 21.97
CA ALA A 47 20.51 6.44 21.52
C ALA A 47 20.12 7.35 22.68
N ALA A 48 20.49 8.62 22.58
CA ALA A 48 20.28 9.61 23.64
C ALA A 48 18.80 10.01 23.79
N ASP A 49 18.05 9.99 22.68
CA ASP A 49 16.66 10.40 22.60
C ASP A 49 15.89 9.57 21.58
N THR A 50 14.55 9.71 21.56
CA THR A 50 13.66 8.93 20.71
C THR A 50 13.85 9.19 19.22
N GLU A 51 14.08 10.44 18.82
CA GLU A 51 14.32 10.79 17.41
C GLU A 51 15.60 10.14 16.90
N SER A 52 16.69 10.28 17.64
CA SER A 52 17.99 9.65 17.29
C SER A 52 17.86 8.13 17.19
N LYS A 53 17.11 7.52 18.13
CA LYS A 53 16.82 6.08 18.09
C LYS A 53 16.05 5.69 16.84
N LEU A 54 15.02 6.45 16.44
CA LEU A 54 14.25 6.21 15.22
C LEU A 54 15.11 6.32 13.95
N ARG A 55 15.98 7.33 13.87
CA ARG A 55 16.93 7.48 12.75
C ARG A 55 17.87 6.28 12.64
N ASP A 56 18.41 5.83 13.77
CA ASP A 56 19.27 4.65 13.81
C ASP A 56 18.52 3.39 13.39
N ILE A 57 17.30 3.17 13.90
CA ILE A 57 16.45 2.05 13.47
C ILE A 57 16.17 2.11 11.98
N ASN A 58 15.82 3.27 11.42
CA ASN A 58 15.57 3.43 9.98
C ASN A 58 16.80 3.01 9.15
N ARG A 59 17.99 3.47 9.52
CA ARG A 59 19.25 3.10 8.84
C ARG A 59 19.49 1.60 8.91
N ILE A 60 19.31 0.98 10.09
CA ILE A 60 19.47 -0.46 10.27
C ILE A 60 18.40 -1.23 9.49
N ALA A 61 17.14 -0.80 9.56
CA ALA A 61 16.02 -1.43 8.86
C ALA A 61 16.19 -1.41 7.34
N ILE A 62 16.77 -0.36 6.75
CA ILE A 62 17.12 -0.33 5.34
C ILE A 62 18.23 -1.33 5.02
N ALA A 63 19.33 -1.29 5.78
CA ALA A 63 20.49 -2.16 5.56
C ALA A 63 20.17 -3.64 5.78
N ARG A 64 19.30 -3.94 6.74
CA ARG A 64 18.90 -5.30 7.16
C ARG A 64 17.41 -5.54 6.95
N SER A 65 16.86 -5.03 5.85
CA SER A 65 15.42 -5.08 5.61
C SER A 65 14.80 -6.49 5.58
N PRO A 66 15.47 -7.56 5.17
CA PRO A 66 14.96 -8.92 5.34
C PRO A 66 14.66 -9.29 6.80
N GLU A 67 15.48 -8.82 7.74
CA GLU A 67 15.29 -9.07 9.18
C GLU A 67 14.19 -8.17 9.75
N PHE A 68 14.11 -6.92 9.29
CA PHE A 68 13.05 -6.00 9.72
C PHE A 68 11.66 -6.53 9.37
N PHE A 69 11.51 -7.17 8.22
CA PHE A 69 10.27 -7.79 7.76
C PHE A 69 10.22 -9.31 7.97
N ALA A 70 11.12 -9.87 8.79
CA ALA A 70 11.05 -11.27 9.15
C ALA A 70 9.85 -11.58 10.06
N TYR A 71 9.27 -12.76 9.89
CA TYR A 71 8.14 -13.23 10.71
C TYR A 71 8.09 -14.76 10.71
N GLN A 72 7.30 -15.31 11.62
CA GLN A 72 6.89 -16.71 11.58
C GLN A 72 5.51 -16.80 10.95
N PRO A 73 5.29 -17.66 9.94
CA PRO A 73 3.99 -17.82 9.33
C PRO A 73 2.91 -18.20 10.36
N PRO A 74 1.72 -17.56 10.32
CA PRO A 74 0.60 -17.94 11.18
C PRO A 74 0.20 -19.41 10.98
N ARG A 75 -0.32 -20.03 12.04
CA ARG A 75 -0.78 -21.44 12.01
C ARG A 75 -2.29 -21.55 12.18
N ASP A 76 -2.98 -20.47 12.44
CA ASP A 76 -4.38 -20.38 12.82
C ASP A 76 -5.29 -19.88 11.68
N PHE A 77 -4.88 -20.07 10.43
CA PHE A 77 -5.68 -19.69 9.27
C PHE A 77 -7.06 -20.37 9.28
N ARG A 78 -8.12 -19.56 9.14
CA ARG A 78 -9.50 -20.02 9.05
C ARG A 78 -10.17 -19.39 7.85
N LEU A 79 -10.90 -20.21 7.08
CA LEU A 79 -11.77 -19.73 6.00
C LEU A 79 -13.22 -19.94 6.45
N GLU A 80 -13.95 -18.87 6.72
CA GLU A 80 -15.35 -18.86 7.12
C GLU A 80 -16.18 -18.15 6.04
N GLY A 81 -16.92 -18.93 5.27
CA GLY A 81 -17.58 -18.42 4.07
C GLY A 81 -16.56 -17.93 3.03
N ASP A 82 -16.55 -16.63 2.78
CA ASP A 82 -15.57 -15.98 1.89
C ASP A 82 -14.50 -15.17 2.66
N MET A 83 -14.44 -15.31 3.98
CA MET A 83 -13.51 -14.54 4.82
C MET A 83 -12.40 -15.44 5.37
N VAL A 84 -11.17 -15.10 5.02
CA VAL A 84 -9.95 -15.67 5.61
C VAL A 84 -9.57 -14.83 6.81
N ARG A 85 -9.30 -15.50 7.96
CA ARG A 85 -8.84 -14.88 9.21
C ARG A 85 -7.61 -15.59 9.75
N PHE A 86 -6.74 -14.83 10.38
CA PHE A 86 -5.58 -15.35 11.12
C PHE A 86 -5.05 -14.27 12.07
N THR A 87 -4.27 -14.67 13.06
CA THR A 87 -3.57 -13.75 13.96
C THR A 87 -2.39 -13.11 13.24
N SER A 88 -2.30 -11.77 13.28
CA SER A 88 -1.14 -11.04 12.76
C SER A 88 0.14 -11.45 13.50
N PRO A 89 1.25 -11.72 12.80
CA PRO A 89 2.56 -11.91 13.44
C PRO A 89 3.10 -10.65 14.12
N VAL A 90 2.50 -9.50 13.88
CA VAL A 90 2.83 -8.24 14.55
C VAL A 90 1.73 -7.92 15.55
N GLU A 91 2.08 -7.95 16.82
CA GLU A 91 1.17 -7.63 17.91
C GLU A 91 1.17 -6.11 18.16
N THR A 92 -0.03 -5.54 18.30
CA THR A 92 -0.25 -4.13 18.65
C THR A 92 -1.11 -4.02 19.92
N PRO A 93 -1.12 -2.86 20.60
CA PRO A 93 -2.00 -2.64 21.75
C PRO A 93 -3.51 -2.73 21.44
N TYR A 94 -3.86 -2.76 20.16
CA TYR A 94 -5.25 -2.81 19.68
C TYR A 94 -5.61 -4.25 19.24
N GLU A 95 -6.23 -5.00 20.13
CA GLU A 95 -6.58 -6.41 19.90
C GLU A 95 -7.35 -6.62 18.56
N VAL A 96 -8.31 -5.72 18.26
CA VAL A 96 -9.09 -5.78 17.02
C VAL A 96 -8.19 -5.66 15.77
N ASN A 97 -7.06 -4.94 15.85
CA ASN A 97 -6.10 -4.81 14.76
C ASN A 97 -5.23 -6.07 14.58
N ASN A 98 -5.09 -6.89 15.62
CA ASN A 98 -4.23 -8.07 15.60
C ASN A 98 -4.87 -9.28 14.90
N THR A 99 -6.16 -9.21 14.52
CA THR A 99 -6.79 -10.21 13.66
C THR A 99 -6.80 -9.73 12.21
N VAL A 100 -6.06 -10.41 11.35
CA VAL A 100 -6.08 -10.12 9.90
C VAL A 100 -7.35 -10.69 9.30
N GLU A 101 -8.05 -9.88 8.52
CA GLU A 101 -9.21 -10.27 7.72
C GLU A 101 -8.92 -10.05 6.23
N ALA A 102 -9.18 -11.07 5.42
CA ALA A 102 -9.05 -10.98 3.98
C ALA A 102 -10.21 -11.67 3.28
N ARG A 103 -10.89 -10.96 2.39
CA ARG A 103 -12.03 -11.52 1.65
C ARG A 103 -11.55 -12.23 0.40
N PHE A 104 -11.93 -13.49 0.27
CA PHE A 104 -11.53 -14.38 -0.81
C PHE A 104 -12.59 -14.43 -1.91
N PHE A 105 -12.15 -14.29 -3.14
CA PHE A 105 -12.95 -14.39 -4.37
C PHE A 105 -12.34 -15.49 -5.25
N PRO A 106 -12.85 -16.72 -5.16
CA PRO A 106 -12.32 -17.83 -5.95
C PRO A 106 -12.52 -17.61 -7.45
N ALA A 107 -11.54 -18.00 -8.24
CA ALA A 107 -11.63 -17.99 -9.69
C ALA A 107 -12.80 -18.89 -10.17
N LYS A 108 -13.49 -18.50 -11.24
CA LYS A 108 -14.56 -19.30 -11.79
C LYS A 108 -14.01 -20.50 -12.59
N ASP A 109 -14.51 -21.70 -12.29
CA ASP A 109 -14.05 -23.00 -12.82
C ASP A 109 -14.04 -23.12 -14.34
N ARG A 110 -14.83 -22.29 -15.05
CA ARG A 110 -14.94 -22.30 -16.51
C ARG A 110 -13.60 -22.16 -17.26
N TRP A 111 -12.56 -21.69 -16.58
CA TRP A 111 -11.27 -21.41 -17.23
C TRP A 111 -10.26 -22.55 -17.12
N LYS A 112 -10.44 -23.53 -16.20
CA LYS A 112 -9.55 -24.70 -15.98
C LYS A 112 -8.03 -24.38 -16.13
N ARG A 113 -7.64 -23.16 -15.78
CA ARG A 113 -6.24 -22.71 -15.79
C ARG A 113 -5.70 -22.89 -14.38
N GLY A 114 -4.43 -23.26 -14.24
CA GLY A 114 -3.79 -23.54 -12.97
C GLY A 114 -4.15 -22.57 -11.82
N LYS A 115 -3.81 -22.92 -10.61
CA LYS A 115 -4.19 -22.15 -9.41
C LYS A 115 -3.43 -20.82 -9.36
N LYS A 116 -4.03 -19.78 -9.96
CA LYS A 116 -3.53 -18.40 -10.03
C LYS A 116 -4.26 -17.53 -9.03
N ALA A 117 -3.53 -16.72 -8.27
CA ALA A 117 -4.14 -15.79 -7.32
C ALA A 117 -3.39 -14.48 -7.21
N VAL A 118 -4.13 -13.43 -6.82
CA VAL A 118 -3.57 -12.13 -6.46
C VAL A 118 -4.04 -11.69 -5.08
N VAL A 119 -3.14 -11.08 -4.30
CA VAL A 119 -3.54 -10.33 -3.11
C VAL A 119 -3.81 -8.89 -3.53
N VAL A 120 -4.96 -8.35 -3.12
CA VAL A 120 -5.41 -6.99 -3.44
C VAL A 120 -5.33 -6.12 -2.19
N LEU A 121 -4.46 -5.11 -2.23
CA LEU A 121 -4.25 -4.13 -1.18
C LEU A 121 -5.02 -2.85 -1.54
N PRO A 122 -6.02 -2.46 -0.74
CA PRO A 122 -6.80 -1.26 -1.00
C PRO A 122 -6.03 0.03 -0.70
N HIS A 123 -6.62 1.16 -1.07
CA HIS A 123 -6.12 2.49 -0.68
C HIS A 123 -6.39 2.78 0.81
N TRP A 124 -5.76 3.84 1.33
CA TRP A 124 -6.00 4.36 2.67
C TRP A 124 -7.47 4.72 2.89
N ASN A 125 -8.01 4.43 4.06
CA ASN A 125 -9.43 4.61 4.43
C ASN A 125 -10.43 3.85 3.54
N SER A 126 -9.98 2.80 2.86
CA SER A 126 -10.86 1.93 2.10
C SER A 126 -11.81 1.17 3.01
N SER A 127 -13.10 1.20 2.71
CA SER A 127 -14.09 0.36 3.38
C SER A 127 -14.10 -1.07 2.84
N ALA A 128 -14.72 -2.01 3.56
CA ALA A 128 -14.84 -3.42 3.18
C ALA A 128 -15.52 -3.64 1.81
N GLY A 129 -16.33 -2.69 1.35
CA GLY A 129 -17.01 -2.74 0.04
C GLY A 129 -16.15 -2.29 -1.12
N GLN A 130 -15.10 -1.52 -0.87
CA GLN A 130 -14.23 -1.01 -1.93
C GLN A 130 -13.28 -2.09 -2.44
N HIS A 131 -12.88 -2.01 -3.73
CA HIS A 131 -12.10 -3.02 -4.46
C HIS A 131 -12.82 -4.36 -4.70
N VAL A 132 -14.00 -4.59 -4.13
CA VAL A 132 -14.80 -5.82 -4.35
C VAL A 132 -15.15 -6.01 -5.82
N GLY A 133 -15.53 -4.94 -6.52
CA GLY A 133 -15.80 -4.99 -7.97
C GLY A 133 -14.59 -5.42 -8.79
N LEU A 134 -13.39 -4.93 -8.45
CA LEU A 134 -12.13 -5.35 -9.08
C LEU A 134 -11.84 -6.83 -8.80
N CYS A 135 -11.95 -7.28 -7.55
CA CYS A 135 -11.73 -8.68 -7.17
C CYS A 135 -12.68 -9.62 -7.89
N LYS A 136 -13.98 -9.28 -7.97
CA LYS A 136 -14.96 -10.04 -8.74
C LYS A 136 -14.60 -10.10 -10.22
N GLY A 137 -14.19 -8.95 -10.81
CA GLY A 137 -13.73 -8.90 -12.18
C GLY A 137 -12.51 -9.80 -12.43
N ILE A 138 -11.52 -9.78 -11.56
CA ILE A 138 -10.33 -10.65 -11.63
C ILE A 138 -10.76 -12.14 -11.58
N ALA A 139 -11.66 -12.49 -10.63
CA ALA A 139 -12.15 -13.86 -10.46
C ALA A 139 -12.94 -14.36 -11.68
N GLU A 140 -13.74 -13.50 -12.35
CA GLU A 140 -14.43 -13.83 -13.60
C GLU A 140 -13.47 -14.25 -14.72
N PHE A 141 -12.24 -13.76 -14.71
CA PHE A 141 -11.23 -14.09 -15.72
C PHE A 141 -10.25 -15.19 -15.27
N GLY A 142 -10.59 -15.97 -14.25
CA GLY A 142 -9.88 -17.21 -13.89
C GLY A 142 -8.67 -16.99 -12.97
N ILE A 143 -8.58 -15.86 -12.28
CA ILE A 143 -7.56 -15.56 -11.28
C ILE A 143 -8.27 -15.32 -9.94
N SER A 144 -7.96 -16.09 -8.91
CA SER A 144 -8.52 -15.87 -7.58
C SER A 144 -7.99 -14.54 -7.00
N ALA A 145 -8.82 -13.85 -6.22
CA ALA A 145 -8.40 -12.62 -5.58
C ALA A 145 -8.63 -12.68 -4.07
N LEU A 146 -7.66 -12.25 -3.29
CA LEU A 146 -7.73 -12.14 -1.84
C LEU A 146 -7.58 -10.65 -1.47
N ARG A 147 -8.71 -9.98 -1.13
CA ARG A 147 -8.68 -8.58 -0.70
C ARG A 147 -8.40 -8.50 0.78
N VAL A 148 -7.23 -8.00 1.15
CA VAL A 148 -6.83 -7.87 2.55
C VAL A 148 -7.37 -6.57 3.16
N SER A 149 -7.82 -6.61 4.42
CA SER A 149 -8.03 -5.42 5.25
C SER A 149 -6.68 -5.01 5.83
N LEU A 150 -6.21 -3.82 5.46
CA LEU A 150 -4.94 -3.28 5.98
C LEU A 150 -5.07 -3.00 7.49
N PRO A 151 -3.96 -2.89 8.24
CA PRO A 151 -3.99 -2.49 9.64
C PRO A 151 -4.82 -1.23 9.87
N TYR A 152 -5.64 -1.23 10.91
CA TYR A 152 -6.54 -0.14 11.31
C TYR A 152 -7.69 0.17 10.32
N HIS A 153 -7.90 -0.66 9.29
CA HIS A 153 -8.99 -0.50 8.32
C HIS A 153 -10.15 -1.47 8.59
N ASP A 154 -11.32 -1.10 8.11
CA ASP A 154 -12.51 -1.96 8.15
C ASP A 154 -12.80 -2.48 9.57
N ARG A 155 -12.87 -3.80 9.74
CA ARG A 155 -13.09 -4.47 11.02
C ARG A 155 -11.87 -4.49 11.94
N ARG A 156 -10.71 -4.09 11.43
CA ARG A 156 -9.48 -3.94 12.22
C ARG A 156 -9.35 -2.56 12.84
N MET A 157 -10.33 -1.69 12.61
CA MET A 157 -10.32 -0.31 13.11
C MET A 157 -10.71 -0.29 14.59
N PRO A 158 -9.89 0.29 15.48
CA PRO A 158 -10.26 0.55 16.88
C PRO A 158 -11.52 1.40 16.99
N ALA A 159 -12.31 1.17 18.04
CA ALA A 159 -13.62 1.80 18.22
C ALA A 159 -13.59 3.33 18.35
N GLU A 160 -12.46 3.88 18.79
CA GLU A 160 -12.23 5.33 18.90
C GLU A 160 -11.96 6.02 17.55
N LEU A 161 -11.80 5.24 16.47
CA LEU A 161 -11.53 5.77 15.13
C LEU A 161 -12.76 5.71 14.24
N THR A 162 -12.88 6.72 13.39
CA THR A 162 -13.81 6.77 12.25
C THR A 162 -13.07 6.64 10.90
N ARG A 163 -11.74 6.76 10.94
CA ARG A 163 -10.82 6.67 9.80
C ARG A 163 -9.59 5.86 10.19
N ALA A 164 -8.93 5.26 9.22
CA ALA A 164 -7.70 4.50 9.41
C ALA A 164 -6.47 5.39 9.70
N ASP A 165 -6.63 6.44 10.52
CA ASP A 165 -5.59 7.43 10.78
C ASP A 165 -4.40 6.85 11.58
N TYR A 166 -4.56 5.67 12.21
CA TYR A 166 -3.44 4.99 12.85
C TYR A 166 -2.51 4.26 11.89
N ALA A 167 -2.95 4.01 10.65
CA ALA A 167 -2.10 3.45 9.62
C ALA A 167 -1.08 4.44 9.06
N VAL A 168 -1.46 5.73 9.00
CA VAL A 168 -0.60 6.88 8.69
C VAL A 168 -0.98 7.98 9.66
N SER A 169 -0.08 8.37 10.55
CA SER A 169 -0.45 9.23 11.68
C SER A 169 0.67 10.16 12.13
N ASP A 170 0.29 11.10 12.98
CA ASP A 170 1.17 12.02 13.69
C ASP A 170 2.06 11.32 14.74
N ASN A 171 1.76 10.07 15.10
CA ASN A 171 2.65 9.20 15.84
C ASN A 171 3.62 8.51 14.87
N VAL A 172 4.89 8.92 14.91
CA VAL A 172 5.92 8.55 13.93
C VAL A 172 6.20 7.05 13.95
N ALA A 173 6.46 6.48 15.13
CA ALA A 173 6.79 5.06 15.22
C ALA A 173 5.58 4.16 14.92
N ARG A 174 4.35 4.55 15.28
CA ARG A 174 3.15 3.80 14.94
C ARG A 174 2.97 3.66 13.42
N THR A 175 3.29 4.71 12.65
CA THR A 175 3.25 4.64 11.18
C THR A 175 4.24 3.61 10.62
N ILE A 176 5.43 3.51 11.23
CA ILE A 176 6.43 2.49 10.89
C ILE A 176 5.89 1.09 11.23
N ASP A 177 5.35 0.94 12.44
CA ASP A 177 4.80 -0.34 12.90
C ASP A 177 3.64 -0.82 12.03
N ALA A 178 2.69 0.07 11.69
CA ALA A 178 1.58 -0.22 10.79
C ALA A 178 2.04 -0.63 9.38
N THR A 179 3.09 -0.01 8.87
CA THR A 179 3.69 -0.39 7.57
C THR A 179 4.35 -1.76 7.67
N ARG A 180 5.13 -2.00 8.72
CA ARG A 180 5.75 -3.30 8.99
C ARG A 180 4.70 -4.39 9.12
N GLN A 181 3.65 -4.15 9.91
CA GLN A 181 2.51 -5.06 10.04
C GLN A 181 1.85 -5.33 8.68
N SER A 182 1.60 -4.30 7.87
CA SER A 182 1.01 -4.46 6.53
C SER A 182 1.83 -5.39 5.64
N VAL A 183 3.15 -5.20 5.58
CA VAL A 183 4.04 -6.04 4.77
C VAL A 183 4.01 -7.48 5.24
N ILE A 184 4.06 -7.73 6.54
CA ILE A 184 4.07 -9.07 7.14
C ILE A 184 2.70 -9.75 6.95
N ASP A 185 1.59 -9.06 7.21
CA ASP A 185 0.24 -9.59 7.03
C ASP A 185 -0.05 -9.98 5.58
N VAL A 186 0.41 -9.16 4.63
CA VAL A 186 0.25 -9.46 3.19
C VAL A 186 1.10 -10.68 2.80
N ARG A 187 2.31 -10.83 3.31
CA ARG A 187 3.14 -12.02 3.09
C ARG A 187 2.48 -13.27 3.71
N SER A 188 1.83 -13.12 4.87
CA SER A 188 1.04 -14.19 5.48
C SER A 188 -0.19 -14.57 4.64
N CYS A 189 -0.79 -13.62 3.91
CA CYS A 189 -1.82 -13.94 2.92
C CYS A 189 -1.28 -14.84 1.80
N PHE A 190 -0.03 -14.66 1.37
CA PHE A 190 0.62 -15.54 0.40
C PHE A 190 0.93 -16.92 0.99
N ASP A 191 1.25 -17.02 2.29
CA ASP A 191 1.40 -18.32 2.97
C ASP A 191 0.10 -19.11 2.91
N TRP A 192 -1.05 -18.46 3.20
CA TRP A 192 -2.36 -19.09 3.07
C TRP A 192 -2.66 -19.52 1.63
N LEU A 193 -2.44 -18.66 0.64
CA LEU A 193 -2.67 -19.00 -0.77
C LEU A 193 -1.82 -20.19 -1.20
N GLN A 194 -0.54 -20.25 -0.82
CA GLN A 194 0.34 -21.37 -1.10
C GLN A 194 -0.16 -22.67 -0.45
N ALA A 195 -0.62 -22.60 0.80
CA ALA A 195 -1.23 -23.75 1.50
C ALA A 195 -2.52 -24.25 0.81
N GLN A 196 -3.23 -23.37 0.07
CA GLN A 196 -4.36 -23.75 -0.79
C GLN A 196 -3.91 -24.29 -2.16
N GLY A 197 -2.59 -24.36 -2.42
CA GLY A 197 -1.99 -24.87 -3.64
C GLY A 197 -1.99 -23.85 -4.80
N TYR A 198 -2.01 -22.54 -4.52
CA TYR A 198 -1.78 -21.51 -5.52
C TYR A 198 -0.27 -21.37 -5.76
N GLU A 199 0.15 -21.38 -7.04
CA GLU A 199 1.55 -21.34 -7.46
C GLU A 199 1.88 -20.05 -8.21
N ASP A 200 0.99 -19.62 -9.11
CA ASP A 200 1.12 -18.36 -9.84
C ASP A 200 0.55 -17.20 -8.99
N LEU A 201 1.43 -16.44 -8.38
CA LEU A 201 1.05 -15.44 -7.38
C LEU A 201 1.38 -14.02 -7.84
N GLY A 202 0.43 -13.12 -7.63
CA GLY A 202 0.57 -11.71 -7.94
C GLY A 202 0.02 -10.80 -6.85
N LEU A 203 0.26 -9.49 -7.02
CA LEU A 203 -0.16 -8.45 -6.09
C LEU A 203 -0.76 -7.28 -6.86
N VAL A 204 -1.83 -6.71 -6.33
CA VAL A 204 -2.46 -5.48 -6.84
C VAL A 204 -2.58 -4.49 -5.70
N GLY A 205 -1.83 -3.40 -5.73
CA GLY A 205 -1.88 -2.33 -4.73
C GLY A 205 -2.46 -1.04 -5.31
N THR A 206 -3.18 -0.28 -4.49
CA THR A 206 -3.73 1.03 -4.84
C THR A 206 -3.32 2.06 -3.80
N SER A 207 -2.68 3.17 -4.20
CA SER A 207 -2.31 4.28 -3.32
C SER A 207 -1.43 3.79 -2.16
N LEU A 208 -1.81 3.98 -0.90
CA LEU A 208 -1.09 3.41 0.25
C LEU A 208 -0.81 1.90 0.07
N GLY A 209 -1.80 1.16 -0.44
CA GLY A 209 -1.64 -0.26 -0.76
C GLY A 209 -0.59 -0.54 -1.84
N SER A 210 -0.26 0.42 -2.73
CA SER A 210 0.84 0.28 -3.68
C SER A 210 2.21 0.42 -3.00
N CYS A 211 2.35 1.36 -2.06
CA CYS A 211 3.59 1.53 -1.30
C CYS A 211 3.87 0.27 -0.45
N TYR A 212 2.87 -0.20 0.31
CA TYR A 212 2.97 -1.45 1.08
C TYR A 212 3.22 -2.67 0.18
N GLY A 213 2.52 -2.73 -0.96
CA GLY A 213 2.68 -3.79 -1.95
C GLY A 213 4.08 -3.82 -2.56
N PHE A 214 4.69 -2.66 -2.82
CA PHE A 214 6.05 -2.60 -3.32
C PHE A 214 7.05 -3.15 -2.31
N LEU A 215 6.95 -2.72 -1.05
CA LEU A 215 7.77 -3.25 0.06
C LEU A 215 7.56 -4.76 0.22
N THR A 216 6.30 -5.21 0.21
CA THR A 216 5.97 -6.64 0.31
C THR A 216 6.62 -7.43 -0.82
N SER A 217 6.46 -6.97 -2.07
CA SER A 217 7.01 -7.64 -3.23
C SER A 217 8.55 -7.64 -3.25
N ALA A 218 9.19 -6.59 -2.75
CA ALA A 218 10.64 -6.56 -2.60
C ALA A 218 11.18 -7.56 -1.56
N HIS A 219 10.30 -8.13 -0.71
CA HIS A 219 10.68 -9.08 0.34
C HIS A 219 10.02 -10.46 0.20
N ASP A 220 9.37 -10.73 -0.94
CA ASP A 220 8.72 -12.02 -1.20
C ASP A 220 8.89 -12.45 -2.66
N GLU A 221 9.71 -13.46 -2.88
CA GLU A 221 10.04 -13.98 -4.22
C GLU A 221 8.87 -14.72 -4.89
N ARG A 222 7.87 -15.14 -4.11
CA ARG A 222 6.67 -15.82 -4.63
C ARG A 222 5.82 -14.91 -5.48
N ILE A 223 5.88 -13.60 -5.25
CA ILE A 223 5.10 -12.58 -5.97
C ILE A 223 5.77 -12.28 -7.31
N ARG A 224 5.28 -12.88 -8.39
CA ARG A 224 5.87 -12.75 -9.72
C ARG A 224 5.29 -11.61 -10.54
N VAL A 225 4.02 -11.27 -10.31
CA VAL A 225 3.29 -10.26 -11.06
C VAL A 225 2.77 -9.18 -10.13
N ASN A 226 3.03 -7.92 -10.48
CA ASN A 226 2.72 -6.77 -9.64
C ASN A 226 1.91 -5.72 -10.40
N VAL A 227 0.93 -5.12 -9.73
CA VAL A 227 0.23 -3.93 -10.20
C VAL A 227 0.34 -2.86 -9.11
N PHE A 228 0.95 -1.73 -9.45
CA PHE A 228 1.10 -0.57 -8.56
C PHE A 228 0.35 0.62 -9.14
N ASN A 229 -0.82 0.88 -8.56
CA ASN A 229 -1.65 2.02 -8.90
C ASN A 229 -1.36 3.17 -7.93
N HIS A 230 -0.67 4.21 -8.38
CA HIS A 230 -0.07 5.30 -7.60
C HIS A 230 0.99 4.81 -6.59
N CYS A 231 2.20 4.57 -7.05
CA CYS A 231 3.36 4.31 -6.21
C CYS A 231 4.31 5.51 -6.24
N SER A 232 4.99 5.77 -5.12
CA SER A 232 5.99 6.86 -5.01
C SER A 232 7.32 6.34 -4.53
N THR A 233 8.37 7.15 -4.70
CA THR A 233 9.72 6.86 -4.20
C THR A 233 9.84 7.06 -2.70
N HIS A 234 9.35 8.19 -2.18
CA HIS A 234 9.49 8.58 -0.78
C HIS A 234 8.13 8.67 -0.10
N PHE A 235 7.98 7.96 1.02
CA PHE A 235 6.73 7.92 1.79
C PHE A 235 6.44 9.26 2.48
N ALA A 236 7.45 9.84 3.14
CA ALA A 236 7.32 11.11 3.83
C ALA A 236 6.86 12.26 2.91
N ASP A 237 7.38 12.30 1.67
CA ASP A 237 7.03 13.33 0.68
C ASP A 237 5.55 13.27 0.30
N VAL A 238 4.99 12.08 0.13
CA VAL A 238 3.55 11.92 -0.16
C VAL A 238 2.71 12.43 1.00
N VAL A 239 3.07 12.07 2.23
CA VAL A 239 2.32 12.53 3.41
C VAL A 239 2.43 14.05 3.57
N TRP A 240 3.60 14.62 3.32
CA TRP A 240 3.84 16.06 3.46
C TRP A 240 3.14 16.91 2.42
N THR A 241 3.06 16.45 1.17
CA THR A 241 2.55 17.25 0.03
C THR A 241 1.12 16.90 -0.36
N GLY A 242 0.65 15.71 -0.01
CA GLY A 242 -0.63 15.19 -0.46
C GLY A 242 -1.82 15.90 0.16
N LEU A 243 -2.81 16.26 -0.66
CA LEU A 243 -4.05 16.89 -0.20
C LEU A 243 -4.84 15.99 0.76
N SER A 244 -4.80 14.67 0.58
CA SER A 244 -5.51 13.72 1.43
C SER A 244 -4.87 13.55 2.81
N THR A 245 -3.59 13.87 2.96
CA THR A 245 -2.78 13.70 4.18
C THR A 245 -2.50 15.01 4.91
N ARG A 246 -3.09 16.12 4.45
CA ARG A 246 -2.84 17.47 4.97
C ARG A 246 -3.02 17.56 6.50
N HIS A 247 -4.04 16.92 7.07
CA HIS A 247 -4.28 16.92 8.52
C HIS A 247 -3.18 16.19 9.31
N ILE A 248 -2.52 15.19 8.71
CA ILE A 248 -1.34 14.53 9.31
C ILE A 248 -0.16 15.51 9.32
N ARG A 249 0.08 16.19 8.19
CA ARG A 249 1.11 17.23 8.13
C ARG A 249 0.87 18.32 9.18
N GLU A 250 -0.37 18.83 9.27
CA GLU A 250 -0.75 19.85 10.26
C GLU A 250 -0.45 19.43 11.70
N GLY A 251 -0.51 18.14 12.05
CA GLY A 251 -0.11 17.63 13.36
C GLY A 251 1.40 17.51 13.56
N ILE A 252 2.18 17.47 12.48
CA ILE A 252 3.64 17.21 12.52
C ILE A 252 4.45 18.49 12.32
N GLU A 253 4.03 19.40 11.42
CA GLU A 253 4.88 20.47 10.85
C GLU A 253 5.41 21.51 11.85
N ASP A 254 4.74 21.66 13.01
CA ASP A 254 5.22 22.54 14.11
C ASP A 254 6.35 21.90 14.92
N GLN A 255 6.56 20.59 14.82
CA GLN A 255 7.53 19.83 15.61
C GLN A 255 8.76 19.41 14.83
N ILE A 256 8.56 18.98 13.58
CA ILE A 256 9.63 18.56 12.67
C ILE A 256 9.33 19.02 11.25
N ASP A 257 10.38 19.25 10.48
CA ASP A 257 10.30 19.55 9.05
C ASP A 257 10.29 18.26 8.18
N LEU A 258 10.11 18.43 6.88
CA LEU A 258 10.10 17.32 5.93
C LEU A 258 11.42 16.54 5.93
N GLU A 259 12.57 17.22 6.10
CA GLU A 259 13.86 16.52 6.05
C GLU A 259 14.04 15.60 7.27
N ARG A 260 13.62 16.04 8.46
CA ARG A 260 13.60 15.19 9.66
C ARG A 260 12.59 14.04 9.51
N LEU A 261 11.40 14.32 8.95
CA LEU A 261 10.40 13.29 8.69
C LEU A 261 10.92 12.22 7.71
N ARG A 262 11.63 12.61 6.65
CA ARG A 262 12.29 11.67 5.74
C ARG A 262 13.22 10.74 6.51
N GLN A 263 14.08 11.27 7.37
CA GLN A 263 15.06 10.47 8.10
C GLN A 263 14.44 9.43 9.03
N VAL A 264 13.27 9.73 9.62
CA VAL A 264 12.59 8.82 10.54
C VAL A 264 11.55 7.91 9.87
N TRP A 265 11.20 8.14 8.58
CA TRP A 265 10.33 7.28 7.77
C TRP A 265 11.03 6.71 6.53
N ASP A 266 12.34 6.80 6.44
CA ASP A 266 13.10 6.40 5.27
C ASP A 266 12.98 4.90 4.96
N CYS A 267 12.90 4.05 5.99
CA CYS A 267 12.70 2.60 5.84
C CYS A 267 11.33 2.22 5.23
N LEU A 268 10.37 3.16 5.20
CA LEU A 268 9.06 2.98 4.56
C LEU A 268 9.07 3.34 3.06
N SER A 269 10.15 3.95 2.61
CA SER A 269 10.27 4.53 1.28
C SER A 269 10.67 3.47 0.24
N PRO A 270 9.86 3.22 -0.80
CA PRO A 270 10.15 2.25 -1.86
C PRO A 270 11.54 2.41 -2.50
N VAL A 271 12.10 3.62 -2.52
CA VAL A 271 13.42 3.90 -3.13
C VAL A 271 14.53 2.99 -2.63
N HIS A 272 14.54 2.67 -1.34
CA HIS A 272 15.58 1.83 -0.73
C HIS A 272 15.45 0.34 -1.04
N HIS A 273 14.34 -0.06 -1.65
CA HIS A 273 14.03 -1.46 -1.94
C HIS A 273 14.03 -1.77 -3.45
N ILE A 274 14.30 -0.77 -4.32
CA ILE A 274 14.29 -0.93 -5.78
C ILE A 274 15.32 -1.96 -6.23
N ASP A 275 16.56 -1.88 -5.74
CA ASP A 275 17.61 -2.82 -6.14
C ASP A 275 17.30 -4.26 -5.72
N ARG A 276 16.68 -4.43 -4.54
CA ARG A 276 16.23 -5.73 -4.08
C ARG A 276 15.09 -6.25 -4.96
N PHE A 277 14.10 -5.42 -5.25
CA PHE A 277 12.98 -5.74 -6.13
C PHE A 277 13.45 -6.12 -7.53
N ALA A 278 14.37 -5.35 -8.11
CA ALA A 278 14.87 -5.54 -9.48
C ALA A 278 15.69 -6.82 -9.68
N ARG A 279 16.32 -7.36 -8.60
CA ARG A 279 17.04 -8.64 -8.68
C ARG A 279 16.13 -9.85 -8.77
N MET A 280 14.84 -9.68 -8.51
CA MET A 280 13.86 -10.77 -8.58
C MET A 280 13.21 -10.77 -9.97
N ASP A 281 12.94 -11.95 -10.53
CA ASP A 281 12.22 -12.10 -11.81
C ASP A 281 10.74 -11.73 -11.63
N LYS A 282 10.41 -10.45 -11.79
CA LYS A 282 9.07 -9.89 -11.60
C LYS A 282 8.63 -9.10 -12.80
N ARG A 283 7.33 -9.23 -13.12
CA ARG A 283 6.64 -8.41 -14.12
C ARG A 283 5.76 -7.41 -13.43
N SER A 284 5.92 -6.13 -13.76
CA SER A 284 5.24 -5.07 -13.05
C SER A 284 4.44 -4.16 -13.97
N PHE A 285 3.31 -3.69 -13.47
CA PHE A 285 2.49 -2.69 -14.12
C PHE A 285 2.35 -1.50 -13.18
N PHE A 286 2.93 -0.38 -13.59
CA PHE A 286 2.78 0.90 -12.91
C PHE A 286 1.72 1.75 -13.61
N LEU A 287 0.86 2.35 -12.82
CA LEU A 287 -0.14 3.30 -13.29
C LEU A 287 -0.17 4.50 -12.35
N TYR A 288 -0.23 5.72 -12.92
CA TYR A 288 -0.46 6.93 -12.16
C TYR A 288 -1.30 7.94 -12.95
N ALA A 289 -1.75 9.00 -12.29
CA ALA A 289 -2.62 10.01 -12.86
C ALA A 289 -1.86 11.34 -13.06
N THR A 290 -2.19 12.05 -14.16
CA THR A 290 -1.52 13.31 -14.56
C THR A 290 -1.84 14.46 -13.60
N TYR A 291 -3.04 14.46 -13.01
CA TYR A 291 -3.57 15.53 -12.15
C TYR A 291 -3.75 15.04 -10.70
N ASP A 292 -2.85 14.18 -10.25
CA ASP A 292 -2.89 13.62 -8.90
C ASP A 292 -2.47 14.67 -7.86
N THR A 293 -3.35 14.94 -6.91
CA THR A 293 -3.14 15.90 -5.82
C THR A 293 -2.72 15.21 -4.51
N THR A 294 -2.74 13.88 -4.48
CA THR A 294 -2.34 13.08 -3.31
C THR A 294 -0.95 12.48 -3.49
N PHE A 295 -0.70 11.90 -4.67
CA PHE A 295 0.61 11.44 -5.12
C PHE A 295 1.06 12.33 -6.28
N PRO A 296 1.65 13.49 -6.03
CA PRO A 296 2.14 14.36 -7.10
C PRO A 296 2.85 13.56 -8.20
N PRO A 297 2.53 13.80 -9.48
CA PRO A 297 3.00 12.94 -10.60
C PRO A 297 4.52 12.79 -10.70
N GLU A 298 5.27 13.76 -10.16
CA GLU A 298 6.73 13.70 -10.09
C GLU A 298 7.24 12.52 -9.26
N PHE A 299 6.56 12.15 -8.17
CA PHE A 299 6.96 11.02 -7.33
C PHE A 299 6.73 9.68 -8.05
N SER A 300 5.62 9.57 -8.77
CA SER A 300 5.34 8.39 -9.59
C SER A 300 6.27 8.30 -10.79
N ARG A 301 6.67 9.43 -11.38
CA ARG A 301 7.68 9.47 -12.45
C ARG A 301 9.06 9.10 -11.93
N ASP A 302 9.43 9.52 -10.73
CA ASP A 302 10.73 9.17 -10.15
C ASP A 302 10.84 7.66 -9.92
N ILE A 303 9.87 7.03 -9.25
CA ILE A 303 9.94 5.58 -9.02
C ILE A 303 9.94 4.79 -10.33
N THR A 304 9.09 5.13 -11.30
CA THR A 304 9.04 4.44 -12.59
C THR A 304 10.32 4.65 -13.41
N GLY A 305 10.92 5.84 -13.34
CA GLY A 305 12.22 6.13 -13.95
C GLY A 305 13.36 5.32 -13.33
N ARG A 306 13.35 5.11 -12.01
CA ARG A 306 14.34 4.26 -11.32
C ARG A 306 14.13 2.78 -11.64
N ILE A 307 12.90 2.31 -11.71
CA ILE A 307 12.57 0.94 -12.15
C ILE A 307 13.04 0.70 -13.58
N ALA A 308 12.83 1.66 -14.50
CA ALA A 308 13.34 1.58 -15.87
C ALA A 308 14.86 1.48 -15.91
N LYS A 309 15.57 2.28 -15.11
CA LYS A 309 17.03 2.26 -15.01
C LYS A 309 17.57 0.96 -14.41
N SER A 310 16.82 0.32 -13.51
CA SER A 310 17.23 -0.96 -12.92
C SER A 310 17.11 -2.15 -13.87
N GLY A 311 16.46 -1.98 -15.04
CA GLY A 311 16.22 -3.05 -16.00
C GLY A 311 15.08 -4.01 -15.65
N ALA A 312 14.35 -3.78 -14.57
CA ALA A 312 13.20 -4.62 -14.19
C ALA A 312 12.06 -4.53 -15.23
N ASP A 313 11.45 -5.69 -15.54
CA ASP A 313 10.34 -5.76 -16.51
C ASP A 313 9.13 -4.99 -15.99
N HIS A 314 8.74 -3.96 -16.73
CA HIS A 314 7.62 -3.12 -16.33
C HIS A 314 6.85 -2.54 -17.51
N LYS A 315 5.55 -2.35 -17.28
CA LYS A 315 4.65 -1.56 -18.13
C LYS A 315 4.25 -0.30 -17.38
N LEU A 316 4.17 0.83 -18.07
CA LEU A 316 3.69 2.10 -17.52
C LEU A 316 2.47 2.59 -18.30
N VAL A 317 1.44 3.03 -17.56
CA VAL A 317 0.28 3.75 -18.10
C VAL A 317 0.06 5.03 -17.29
N VAL A 318 -0.12 6.15 -17.98
CA VAL A 318 -0.45 7.44 -17.38
C VAL A 318 -1.90 7.78 -17.72
N MET A 319 -2.73 8.02 -16.71
CA MET A 319 -4.14 8.33 -16.87
C MET A 319 -4.40 9.84 -16.83
N PRO A 320 -5.20 10.39 -17.74
CA PRO A 320 -5.49 11.83 -17.78
C PRO A 320 -6.55 12.23 -16.75
N CYS A 321 -6.35 11.90 -15.50
CA CYS A 321 -7.25 12.17 -14.37
C CYS A 321 -6.44 12.46 -13.11
N GLY A 322 -7.10 12.62 -11.95
CA GLY A 322 -6.46 12.75 -10.65
C GLY A 322 -6.57 11.47 -9.81
N HIS A 323 -6.15 11.53 -8.56
CA HIS A 323 -6.13 10.41 -7.62
C HIS A 323 -7.53 9.85 -7.33
N TYR A 324 -8.45 10.74 -6.96
CA TYR A 324 -9.83 10.40 -6.63
C TYR A 324 -10.67 10.16 -7.87
N THR A 325 -10.48 11.01 -8.90
CA THR A 325 -11.22 10.90 -10.16
C THR A 325 -10.91 9.60 -10.91
N LEU A 326 -9.76 8.97 -10.66
CA LEU A 326 -9.45 7.64 -11.19
C LEU A 326 -10.46 6.57 -10.70
N GLY A 327 -11.03 6.74 -9.50
CA GLY A 327 -12.08 5.89 -8.95
C GLY A 327 -13.47 6.14 -9.55
N GLU A 328 -13.65 7.15 -10.40
CA GLU A 328 -14.91 7.57 -10.96
C GLU A 328 -15.07 7.15 -12.44
N SER A 329 -16.32 7.15 -12.93
CA SER A 329 -16.60 6.89 -14.36
C SER A 329 -16.10 8.07 -15.22
N PRO A 330 -15.46 7.82 -16.37
CA PRO A 330 -15.22 6.51 -16.99
C PRO A 330 -13.92 5.84 -16.56
N PHE A 331 -13.04 6.53 -15.82
CA PHE A 331 -11.66 6.14 -15.54
C PHE A 331 -11.55 4.80 -14.80
N LYS A 332 -12.45 4.53 -13.83
CA LYS A 332 -12.45 3.25 -13.09
C LYS A 332 -12.62 2.02 -13.98
N PHE A 333 -13.38 2.14 -15.07
CA PHE A 333 -13.56 1.02 -16.01
C PHE A 333 -12.32 0.82 -16.86
N VAL A 334 -11.67 1.91 -17.30
CA VAL A 334 -10.40 1.85 -18.03
C VAL A 334 -9.33 1.23 -17.14
N LEU A 335 -9.23 1.68 -15.88
CA LEU A 335 -8.32 1.13 -14.88
C LEU A 335 -8.54 -0.37 -14.69
N GLY A 336 -9.77 -0.79 -14.42
CA GLY A 336 -10.13 -2.21 -14.24
C GLY A 336 -9.77 -3.06 -15.45
N TYR A 337 -10.07 -2.58 -16.65
CA TYR A 337 -9.68 -3.24 -17.90
C TYR A 337 -8.16 -3.40 -18.04
N GLN A 338 -7.39 -2.33 -17.77
CA GLN A 338 -5.93 -2.36 -17.86
C GLN A 338 -5.33 -3.37 -16.86
N ILE A 339 -5.79 -3.37 -15.61
CA ILE A 339 -5.32 -4.29 -14.57
C ILE A 339 -5.64 -5.74 -14.96
N ILE A 340 -6.89 -6.05 -15.27
CA ILE A 340 -7.33 -7.41 -15.59
C ILE A 340 -6.63 -7.92 -16.86
N SER A 341 -6.51 -7.07 -17.88
CA SER A 341 -5.81 -7.41 -19.11
C SER A 341 -4.33 -7.70 -18.91
N PHE A 342 -3.67 -6.96 -18.01
CA PHE A 342 -2.28 -7.21 -17.65
C PHE A 342 -2.15 -8.53 -16.90
N LEU A 343 -2.92 -8.75 -15.84
CA LEU A 343 -2.91 -9.98 -15.06
C LEU A 343 -3.15 -11.23 -15.92
N LYS A 344 -4.12 -11.19 -16.83
CA LYS A 344 -4.41 -12.32 -17.75
C LYS A 344 -3.26 -12.70 -18.67
N ARG A 345 -2.40 -11.74 -19.01
CA ARG A 345 -1.26 -11.97 -19.92
C ARG A 345 -0.01 -12.40 -19.19
N THR A 346 0.08 -12.11 -17.91
CA THR A 346 1.33 -12.25 -17.15
C THR A 346 1.29 -13.32 -16.07
N LEU A 347 0.11 -13.60 -15.51
CA LEU A 347 -0.20 -14.77 -14.70
C LEU A 347 -0.80 -15.87 -15.59
#